data_19360fba2a9c6b03f12cef2a6b6929de
#
_entry.id   19360fba2a9c6b03f12cef2a6b6929de
#
_cell.length_a   1.000
_cell.length_b   1.000
_cell.length_c   1.000
_cell.angle_alpha   90.00
_cell.angle_beta   90.00
_cell.angle_gamma   90.00
#
_symmetry.space_group_name_H-M   'P 1'
#
loop_
_entity.id
_entity.type
_entity.pdbx_description
1 polymer ?
#
loop_
_entity_poly.entity_id
_entity_poly.type
_entity_poly.pdbx_seq_one_letter_code
_entity_poly.pdbx_strand_id
1 'polypeptide(L)'
;TVEKINGKIIDHIEITDSSITSNLPKLLSKPIGYQIVEDEIIPELKTTKYNDFIYFIDLLHTDDKVMVVEFDDYVLVAEAPINSKNGELIISEVKKIIPTKPIKYFVFGHHHPHYLGGLRAFVHEGATILCTSISKEYVEFIANSSHTIEPDNLELEPKPLKTQIITDHLILGSKRKMEIYFIGEKSAHTIDYLIYYFPEEQLLFQDDLCWIPKNGDITKASARQLGLYNSIKTLNLKVKTIIQSWPIESHKVKTVFPFTDLEKSVLIN
;
A
#
# COMPACT_ATOMS: atom_id res chain seq x y z
N THR A 1 -22.51 -19.64 5.86
CA THR A 1 -21.05 -19.89 5.95
C THR A 1 -20.84 -21.35 6.25
N VAL A 2 -19.92 -21.98 5.56
CA VAL A 2 -19.56 -23.40 5.80
C VAL A 2 -18.11 -23.44 6.24
N GLU A 3 -17.87 -23.90 7.46
CA GLU A 3 -16.52 -24.14 7.96
C GLU A 3 -16.17 -25.63 7.84
N LYS A 4 -14.98 -25.92 7.35
CA LYS A 4 -14.47 -27.29 7.21
C LYS A 4 -13.09 -27.43 7.83
N ILE A 5 -12.89 -28.46 8.64
CA ILE A 5 -11.58 -28.92 9.12
C ILE A 5 -11.35 -30.33 8.58
N ASN A 6 -10.22 -30.57 7.92
CA ASN A 6 -9.85 -31.85 7.32
C ASN A 6 -10.95 -32.42 6.40
N GLY A 7 -11.62 -31.55 5.63
CA GLY A 7 -12.68 -31.93 4.71
C GLY A 7 -14.04 -32.28 5.33
N LYS A 8 -14.15 -32.27 6.68
CA LYS A 8 -15.43 -32.43 7.37
C LYS A 8 -16.06 -31.09 7.65
N ILE A 9 -17.36 -30.98 7.39
CA ILE A 9 -18.15 -29.80 7.77
C ILE A 9 -18.26 -29.82 9.29
N ILE A 10 -17.78 -28.76 9.93
CA ILE A 10 -17.84 -28.59 11.39
C ILE A 10 -18.92 -27.59 11.80
N ASP A 11 -19.25 -26.67 10.90
CA ASP A 11 -20.38 -25.76 11.06
C ASP A 11 -21.01 -25.45 9.72
N HIS A 12 -22.32 -25.36 9.69
CA HIS A 12 -23.12 -25.00 8.51
C HIS A 12 -24.24 -24.07 8.94
N ILE A 13 -24.07 -22.78 8.65
CA ILE A 13 -25.12 -21.76 8.83
C ILE A 13 -25.83 -21.57 7.50
N GLU A 14 -27.07 -22.03 7.40
CA GLU A 14 -27.95 -21.77 6.29
C GLU A 14 -28.83 -20.57 6.62
N ILE A 15 -28.68 -19.48 5.84
CA ILE A 15 -29.57 -18.31 5.96
C ILE A 15 -30.78 -18.60 5.11
N THR A 16 -31.87 -19.05 5.74
CA THR A 16 -33.14 -19.37 5.07
C THR A 16 -34.08 -18.18 4.95
N ASP A 17 -33.80 -17.07 5.65
CA ASP A 17 -34.57 -15.84 5.58
C ASP A 17 -33.66 -14.62 5.57
N SER A 18 -33.85 -13.76 4.56
CA SER A 18 -33.11 -12.49 4.40
C SER A 18 -33.83 -11.28 5.02
N SER A 19 -34.84 -11.49 5.85
CA SER A 19 -35.49 -10.39 6.56
C SER A 19 -34.54 -9.85 7.63
N ILE A 20 -34.01 -8.64 7.40
CA ILE A 20 -33.29 -7.86 8.41
C ILE A 20 -34.34 -7.39 9.41
N THR A 21 -34.52 -8.15 10.50
CA THR A 21 -35.24 -7.64 11.65
C THR A 21 -34.30 -6.70 12.40
N SER A 22 -34.77 -5.50 12.72
CA SER A 22 -34.05 -4.44 13.45
C SER A 22 -33.69 -4.79 14.92
N ASN A 23 -33.88 -6.02 15.33
CA ASN A 23 -33.42 -6.54 16.59
C ASN A 23 -32.05 -7.18 16.41
N LEU A 24 -31.00 -6.34 16.39
CA LEU A 24 -29.66 -6.86 16.67
C LEU A 24 -29.71 -7.66 17.97
N PRO A 25 -29.21 -8.90 18.00
CA PRO A 25 -29.09 -9.63 19.25
C PRO A 25 -28.35 -8.72 20.24
N LYS A 26 -28.86 -8.60 21.47
CA LYS A 26 -28.10 -7.93 22.55
C LYS A 26 -26.66 -8.44 22.45
N LEU A 27 -25.70 -7.53 22.32
CA LEU A 27 -24.29 -7.85 22.37
C LEU A 27 -24.10 -8.84 23.49
N LEU A 28 -23.69 -10.06 23.16
CA LEU A 28 -23.42 -11.11 24.13
C LEU A 28 -22.46 -10.50 25.14
N SER A 29 -22.83 -10.53 26.42
CA SER A 29 -21.93 -10.09 27.48
C SER A 29 -20.62 -10.85 27.32
N LYS A 30 -19.51 -10.13 27.37
CA LYS A 30 -18.16 -10.69 27.30
C LYS A 30 -18.08 -11.97 28.17
N PRO A 31 -17.67 -13.13 27.60
CA PRO A 31 -17.55 -14.36 28.40
C PRO A 31 -16.57 -14.16 29.57
N ILE A 32 -16.87 -14.75 30.71
CA ILE A 32 -15.99 -14.70 31.89
C ILE A 32 -14.61 -15.30 31.50
N GLY A 33 -13.54 -14.55 31.76
CA GLY A 33 -12.16 -14.97 31.45
C GLY A 33 -11.59 -14.40 30.14
N TYR A 34 -12.41 -13.73 29.29
CA TYR A 34 -11.91 -12.98 28.16
C TYR A 34 -11.57 -11.55 28.61
N GLN A 35 -10.32 -11.17 28.52
CA GLN A 35 -9.94 -9.76 28.55
C GLN A 35 -9.88 -9.26 27.10
N ILE A 36 -10.50 -8.13 26.82
CA ILE A 36 -10.15 -7.36 25.62
C ILE A 36 -8.77 -6.79 25.96
N VAL A 37 -7.73 -7.36 25.40
CA VAL A 37 -6.43 -6.71 25.35
C VAL A 37 -6.58 -5.66 24.25
N GLU A 38 -7.07 -4.50 24.63
CA GLU A 38 -6.83 -3.30 23.85
C GLU A 38 -5.38 -2.90 24.15
N ASP A 39 -4.44 -3.57 23.51
CA ASP A 39 -3.15 -2.96 23.30
C ASP A 39 -3.44 -1.75 22.42
N GLU A 40 -3.53 -0.57 23.01
CA GLU A 40 -3.49 0.69 22.27
C GLU A 40 -2.18 0.68 21.50
N ILE A 41 -2.26 0.29 20.23
CA ILE A 41 -1.12 0.43 19.31
C ILE A 41 -0.89 1.94 19.20
N ILE A 42 0.13 2.43 19.88
CA ILE A 42 0.53 3.83 19.79
C ILE A 42 1.14 3.99 18.39
N PRO A 43 0.52 4.78 17.50
CA PRO A 43 1.07 5.00 16.18
C PRO A 43 2.43 5.67 16.27
N GLU A 44 3.44 5.03 15.73
CA GLU A 44 4.79 5.60 15.66
C GLU A 44 5.17 5.84 14.20
N LEU A 45 5.44 7.10 13.88
CA LEU A 45 5.86 7.57 12.57
C LEU A 45 7.30 8.07 12.61
N LYS A 46 8.06 7.70 11.59
CA LYS A 46 9.40 8.24 11.37
C LYS A 46 9.52 8.80 9.96
N THR A 47 9.64 10.11 9.85
CA THR A 47 9.80 10.79 8.56
C THR A 47 11.28 10.97 8.21
N THR A 48 11.64 10.61 7.00
CA THR A 48 12.98 10.76 6.44
C THR A 48 12.92 11.52 5.13
N LYS A 49 13.67 12.61 5.01
CA LYS A 49 13.85 13.32 3.74
C LYS A 49 14.94 12.61 2.92
N TYR A 50 14.56 12.05 1.77
CA TYR A 50 15.50 11.36 0.88
C TYR A 50 16.30 12.36 0.02
N ASN A 51 15.59 13.31 -0.59
CA ASN A 51 16.18 14.44 -1.33
C ASN A 51 15.25 15.66 -1.23
N ASP A 52 15.40 16.66 -2.11
CA ASP A 52 14.64 17.92 -2.01
C ASP A 52 13.13 17.78 -2.27
N PHE A 53 12.66 16.63 -2.78
CA PHE A 53 11.25 16.44 -3.13
C PHE A 53 10.70 15.03 -2.84
N ILE A 54 11.53 14.09 -2.40
CA ILE A 54 11.11 12.74 -2.01
C ILE A 54 11.30 12.58 -0.50
N TYR A 55 10.24 12.15 0.17
CA TYR A 55 10.23 11.83 1.59
C TYR A 55 9.69 10.42 1.78
N PHE A 56 10.11 9.76 2.84
CA PHE A 56 9.56 8.49 3.29
C PHE A 56 9.02 8.65 4.71
N ILE A 57 7.83 8.08 4.95
CA ILE A 57 7.22 7.99 6.27
C ILE A 57 7.15 6.50 6.60
N ASP A 58 7.92 6.08 7.60
CA ASP A 58 7.86 4.74 8.16
C ASP A 58 6.75 4.70 9.21
N LEU A 59 5.78 3.81 9.04
CA LEU A 59 4.78 3.47 10.03
C LEU A 59 5.27 2.24 10.79
N LEU A 60 5.95 2.44 11.92
CA LEU A 60 6.63 1.36 12.64
C LEU A 60 5.64 0.33 13.22
N HIS A 61 4.46 0.77 13.59
CA HIS A 61 3.40 -0.10 14.14
C HIS A 61 2.75 -1.04 13.11
N THR A 62 2.91 -0.78 11.81
CA THR A 62 2.43 -1.65 10.72
C THR A 62 3.56 -2.24 9.88
N ASP A 63 4.80 -1.85 10.17
CA ASP A 63 6.00 -2.28 9.45
C ASP A 63 6.05 -1.81 7.97
N ASP A 64 5.41 -0.67 7.67
CA ASP A 64 5.23 -0.14 6.32
C ASP A 64 5.94 1.19 6.09
N LYS A 65 6.36 1.42 4.85
CA LYS A 65 6.97 2.65 4.36
C LYS A 65 6.09 3.28 3.28
N VAL A 66 5.73 4.53 3.51
CA VAL A 66 4.98 5.38 2.58
C VAL A 66 5.93 6.32 1.87
N MET A 67 5.75 6.50 0.58
CA MET A 67 6.50 7.48 -0.19
C MET A 67 5.67 8.75 -0.42
N VAL A 68 6.29 9.91 -0.19
CA VAL A 68 5.69 11.23 -0.42
C VAL A 68 6.54 11.98 -1.44
N VAL A 69 5.93 12.45 -2.51
CA VAL A 69 6.60 13.17 -3.59
C VAL A 69 6.04 14.59 -3.70
N GLU A 70 6.91 15.57 -3.50
CA GLU A 70 6.59 16.99 -3.62
C GLU A 70 6.88 17.51 -5.02
N PHE A 71 5.83 17.73 -5.80
CA PHE A 71 5.92 18.43 -7.09
C PHE A 71 5.80 19.95 -6.92
N ASP A 72 5.87 20.69 -8.03
CA ASP A 72 5.86 22.16 -7.97
C ASP A 72 4.57 22.70 -7.31
N ASP A 73 3.40 22.15 -7.65
CA ASP A 73 2.09 22.67 -7.21
C ASP A 73 1.29 21.69 -6.33
N TYR A 74 1.76 20.46 -6.12
CA TYR A 74 1.02 19.43 -5.41
C TYR A 74 1.93 18.36 -4.80
N VAL A 75 1.31 17.53 -3.98
CA VAL A 75 1.92 16.32 -3.40
C VAL A 75 1.24 15.08 -3.94
N LEU A 76 2.02 14.04 -4.19
CA LEU A 76 1.57 12.67 -4.38
C LEU A 76 1.99 11.84 -3.16
N VAL A 77 1.09 10.98 -2.69
CA VAL A 77 1.38 9.97 -1.67
C VAL A 77 1.23 8.58 -2.28
N ALA A 78 2.22 7.75 -2.09
CA ALA A 78 2.18 6.34 -2.48
C ALA A 78 2.17 5.47 -1.23
N GLU A 79 1.21 4.59 -1.17
CA GLU A 79 0.87 3.65 -0.13
C GLU A 79 0.16 4.28 1.10
N ALA A 80 -0.81 3.53 1.65
CA ALA A 80 -1.50 3.87 2.89
C ALA A 80 -1.94 2.58 3.60
N PRO A 81 -1.16 2.08 4.56
CA PRO A 81 -1.36 0.74 5.09
C PRO A 81 -2.60 0.62 5.98
N ILE A 82 -3.26 -0.53 5.87
CA ILE A 82 -4.16 -1.21 6.78
C ILE A 82 -5.55 -0.57 6.90
N ASN A 83 -5.66 0.72 7.24
CA ASN A 83 -6.97 1.33 7.54
C ASN A 83 -6.98 2.86 7.38
N SER A 84 -8.17 3.45 7.47
CA SER A 84 -8.39 4.90 7.34
C SER A 84 -7.64 5.71 8.39
N LYS A 85 -7.48 5.21 9.63
CA LYS A 85 -6.74 5.93 10.69
C LYS A 85 -5.27 6.14 10.30
N ASN A 86 -4.63 5.12 9.72
CA ASN A 86 -3.26 5.26 9.20
C ASN A 86 -3.22 6.23 8.01
N GLY A 87 -4.20 6.20 7.12
CA GLY A 87 -4.32 7.19 6.05
C GLY A 87 -4.40 8.63 6.59
N GLU A 88 -5.20 8.87 7.63
CA GLU A 88 -5.32 10.16 8.30
C GLU A 88 -4.01 10.61 8.99
N LEU A 89 -3.30 9.67 9.62
CA LEU A 89 -1.97 9.93 10.21
C LEU A 89 -0.96 10.36 9.14
N ILE A 90 -0.93 9.66 7.99
CA ILE A 90 -0.06 10.00 6.86
C ILE A 90 -0.40 11.39 6.33
N ILE A 91 -1.69 11.69 6.09
CA ILE A 91 -2.15 13.00 5.63
C ILE A 91 -1.74 14.10 6.60
N SER A 92 -1.90 13.87 7.90
CA SER A 92 -1.49 14.81 8.94
C SER A 92 0.03 15.07 8.90
N GLU A 93 0.83 14.03 8.74
CA GLU A 93 2.28 14.15 8.67
C GLU A 93 2.72 14.87 7.38
N VAL A 94 2.12 14.54 6.23
CA VAL A 94 2.37 15.24 4.96
C VAL A 94 2.08 16.73 5.09
N LYS A 95 0.96 17.12 5.72
CA LYS A 95 0.61 18.53 5.95
C LYS A 95 1.57 19.26 6.89
N LYS A 96 2.26 18.55 7.80
CA LYS A 96 3.32 19.14 8.64
C LYS A 96 4.59 19.40 7.84
N ILE A 97 5.02 18.44 7.01
CA ILE A 97 6.28 18.57 6.26
C ILE A 97 6.13 19.42 4.99
N ILE A 98 4.95 19.45 4.37
CA ILE A 98 4.64 20.21 3.15
C ILE A 98 3.32 20.97 3.33
N PRO A 99 3.27 22.02 4.15
CA PRO A 99 2.02 22.68 4.55
C PRO A 99 1.35 23.51 3.45
N THR A 100 2.07 23.83 2.37
CA THR A 100 1.61 24.80 1.35
C THR A 100 1.02 24.19 0.11
N LYS A 101 1.10 22.85 -0.05
CA LYS A 101 0.66 22.17 -1.26
C LYS A 101 -0.42 21.13 -0.95
N PRO A 102 -1.47 21.03 -1.80
CA PRO A 102 -2.50 20.01 -1.63
C PRO A 102 -1.98 18.62 -1.97
N ILE A 103 -2.49 17.60 -1.29
CA ILE A 103 -2.34 16.21 -1.70
C ILE A 103 -3.29 15.97 -2.88
N LYS A 104 -2.75 15.99 -4.09
CA LYS A 104 -3.52 15.87 -5.33
C LYS A 104 -3.75 14.44 -5.74
N TYR A 105 -2.76 13.57 -5.52
CA TYR A 105 -2.81 12.18 -5.93
C TYR A 105 -2.49 11.25 -4.78
N PHE A 106 -3.23 10.15 -4.75
CA PHE A 106 -2.90 8.94 -4.01
C PHE A 106 -2.74 7.78 -4.98
N VAL A 107 -1.72 6.97 -4.81
CA VAL A 107 -1.44 5.78 -5.61
C VAL A 107 -1.04 4.63 -4.71
N PHE A 108 -1.28 3.41 -5.12
CA PHE A 108 -0.87 2.18 -4.41
C PHE A 108 -0.30 1.18 -5.41
N GLY A 109 0.68 0.38 -4.99
CA GLY A 109 1.36 -0.53 -5.88
C GLY A 109 0.51 -1.73 -6.28
N HIS A 110 -0.31 -2.27 -5.37
CA HIS A 110 -1.31 -3.30 -5.67
C HIS A 110 -2.37 -3.40 -4.56
N HIS A 111 -3.40 -4.23 -4.77
CA HIS A 111 -4.63 -4.25 -3.98
C HIS A 111 -4.52 -4.79 -2.54
N HIS A 112 -3.36 -5.14 -2.03
CA HIS A 112 -3.24 -5.64 -0.66
C HIS A 112 -3.44 -4.52 0.38
N PRO A 113 -3.98 -4.84 1.58
CA PRO A 113 -4.30 -3.84 2.61
C PRO A 113 -3.10 -3.00 3.06
N HIS A 114 -1.87 -3.53 3.01
CA HIS A 114 -0.64 -2.80 3.33
C HIS A 114 -0.40 -1.58 2.42
N TYR A 115 -1.07 -1.50 1.25
CA TYR A 115 -0.82 -0.45 0.28
C TYR A 115 -2.01 0.47 0.05
N LEU A 116 -3.24 -0.06 0.20
CA LEU A 116 -4.44 0.76 -0.07
C LEU A 116 -5.47 0.79 1.08
N GLY A 117 -5.19 0.16 2.22
CA GLY A 117 -6.14 0.11 3.32
C GLY A 117 -6.60 1.48 3.84
N GLY A 118 -5.74 2.49 3.76
CA GLY A 118 -6.04 3.88 4.11
C GLY A 118 -6.68 4.72 3.00
N LEU A 119 -7.06 4.13 1.85
CA LEU A 119 -7.58 4.82 0.66
C LEU A 119 -8.72 5.80 0.99
N ARG A 120 -9.66 5.43 1.87
CA ARG A 120 -10.81 6.24 2.23
C ARG A 120 -10.43 7.60 2.82
N ALA A 121 -9.34 7.67 3.58
CA ALA A 121 -8.82 8.94 4.09
C ALA A 121 -8.39 9.88 2.95
N PHE A 122 -7.76 9.36 1.89
CA PHE A 122 -7.38 10.14 0.72
C PHE A 122 -8.56 10.55 -0.15
N VAL A 123 -9.63 9.73 -0.23
CA VAL A 123 -10.89 10.15 -0.85
C VAL A 123 -11.50 11.30 -0.08
N HIS A 124 -11.53 11.23 1.26
CA HIS A 124 -11.99 12.32 2.12
C HIS A 124 -11.10 13.58 2.00
N GLU A 125 -9.79 13.45 1.83
CA GLU A 125 -8.88 14.57 1.56
C GLU A 125 -9.17 15.24 0.19
N GLY A 126 -9.86 14.53 -0.72
CA GLY A 126 -10.23 15.00 -2.05
C GLY A 126 -9.18 14.70 -3.12
N ALA A 127 -8.22 13.83 -2.81
CA ALA A 127 -7.21 13.36 -3.74
C ALA A 127 -7.83 12.55 -4.90
N THR A 128 -7.16 12.57 -6.05
CA THR A 128 -7.46 11.65 -7.15
C THR A 128 -6.70 10.35 -6.94
N ILE A 129 -7.41 9.23 -6.93
CA ILE A 129 -6.84 7.90 -6.78
C ILE A 129 -6.32 7.42 -8.13
N LEU A 130 -5.00 7.21 -8.23
CA LEU A 130 -4.37 6.61 -9.39
C LEU A 130 -4.41 5.09 -9.23
N CYS A 131 -5.04 4.40 -10.16
CA CYS A 131 -5.19 2.95 -10.09
C CYS A 131 -5.16 2.32 -11.49
N THR A 132 -4.99 1.00 -11.58
CA THR A 132 -5.14 0.26 -12.83
C THR A 132 -6.62 0.05 -13.16
N SER A 133 -6.94 -0.28 -14.40
CA SER A 133 -8.31 -0.69 -14.77
C SER A 133 -8.74 -1.95 -14.01
N ILE A 134 -7.79 -2.81 -13.64
CA ILE A 134 -8.03 -4.06 -12.91
C ILE A 134 -8.48 -3.77 -11.47
N SER A 135 -7.81 -2.83 -10.80
CA SER A 135 -8.12 -2.49 -9.40
C SER A 135 -9.24 -1.46 -9.23
N LYS A 136 -9.75 -0.88 -10.33
CA LYS A 136 -10.75 0.20 -10.27
C LYS A 136 -12.02 -0.20 -9.53
N GLU A 137 -12.59 -1.36 -9.84
CA GLU A 137 -13.83 -1.84 -9.20
C GLU A 137 -13.62 -2.06 -7.69
N TYR A 138 -12.45 -2.55 -7.30
CA TYR A 138 -12.10 -2.73 -5.89
C TYR A 138 -11.91 -1.39 -5.16
N VAL A 139 -11.29 -0.40 -5.81
CA VAL A 139 -11.19 0.98 -5.31
C VAL A 139 -12.59 1.58 -5.08
N GLU A 140 -13.50 1.41 -6.04
CA GLU A 140 -14.89 1.87 -5.94
C GLU A 140 -15.62 1.15 -4.79
N PHE A 141 -15.40 -0.15 -4.63
CA PHE A 141 -15.97 -0.94 -3.54
C PHE A 141 -15.50 -0.42 -2.18
N ILE A 142 -14.19 -0.24 -1.95
CA ILE A 142 -13.66 0.27 -0.69
C ILE A 142 -14.16 1.68 -0.41
N ALA A 143 -14.11 2.58 -1.38
CA ALA A 143 -14.51 3.97 -1.19
C ALA A 143 -16.00 4.12 -0.82
N ASN A 144 -16.87 3.26 -1.38
CA ASN A 144 -18.32 3.33 -1.19
C ASN A 144 -18.86 2.36 -0.12
N SER A 145 -17.99 1.52 0.48
CA SER A 145 -18.41 0.62 1.55
C SER A 145 -18.78 1.40 2.81
N SER A 146 -19.87 1.00 3.45
CA SER A 146 -20.37 1.63 4.68
C SER A 146 -19.51 1.25 5.89
N HIS A 147 -19.14 2.23 6.69
CA HIS A 147 -18.32 2.10 7.91
C HIS A 147 -19.10 2.51 9.16
N THR A 148 -20.34 2.03 9.31
CA THR A 148 -21.28 2.46 10.36
C THR A 148 -20.92 2.00 11.78
N ILE A 149 -20.13 0.92 11.93
CA ILE A 149 -19.72 0.41 13.24
C ILE A 149 -18.58 1.26 13.82
N GLU A 150 -17.62 1.63 13.00
CA GLU A 150 -16.50 2.50 13.34
C GLU A 150 -16.35 3.53 12.23
N PRO A 151 -17.14 4.63 12.25
CA PRO A 151 -17.16 5.60 11.17
C PRO A 151 -15.81 6.31 11.03
N ASP A 152 -15.28 6.32 9.81
CA ASP A 152 -14.15 7.17 9.42
C ASP A 152 -14.63 8.54 8.93
N ASN A 153 -13.70 9.44 8.63
CA ASN A 153 -14.03 10.78 8.19
C ASN A 153 -14.82 10.79 6.86
N LEU A 154 -14.61 9.82 5.98
CA LEU A 154 -15.36 9.70 4.73
C LEU A 154 -16.82 9.26 4.97
N GLU A 155 -17.08 8.42 5.97
CA GLU A 155 -18.45 8.06 6.37
C GLU A 155 -19.18 9.27 7.00
N LEU A 156 -18.47 10.03 7.86
CA LEU A 156 -19.05 11.19 8.56
C LEU A 156 -19.27 12.39 7.63
N GLU A 157 -18.37 12.61 6.68
CA GLU A 157 -18.43 13.70 5.70
C GLU A 157 -18.14 13.12 4.30
N PRO A 158 -19.13 12.55 3.61
CA PRO A 158 -18.94 11.91 2.32
C PRO A 158 -18.41 12.86 1.24
N LYS A 159 -17.40 12.41 0.49
CA LYS A 159 -16.84 13.11 -0.67
C LYS A 159 -16.80 12.20 -1.88
N PRO A 160 -16.93 12.76 -3.09
CA PRO A 160 -16.94 11.96 -4.31
C PRO A 160 -15.56 11.34 -4.56
N LEU A 161 -15.55 10.05 -4.89
CA LEU A 161 -14.36 9.38 -5.39
C LEU A 161 -13.95 9.96 -6.74
N LYS A 162 -12.68 10.30 -6.89
CA LYS A 162 -12.05 10.67 -8.17
C LYS A 162 -11.01 9.64 -8.52
N THR A 163 -11.05 9.07 -9.70
CA THR A 163 -10.07 8.09 -10.17
C THR A 163 -9.42 8.53 -11.48
N GLN A 164 -8.16 8.13 -11.67
CA GLN A 164 -7.46 8.23 -12.95
C GLN A 164 -6.81 6.88 -13.23
N ILE A 165 -7.08 6.32 -14.41
CA ILE A 165 -6.57 5.00 -14.79
C ILE A 165 -5.15 5.10 -15.33
N ILE A 166 -4.28 4.23 -14.83
CA ILE A 166 -2.95 3.96 -15.39
C ILE A 166 -3.07 2.72 -16.26
N THR A 167 -2.94 2.89 -17.58
CA THR A 167 -3.05 1.77 -18.53
C THR A 167 -1.73 1.00 -18.63
N ASP A 168 -0.64 1.70 -18.94
CA ASP A 168 0.69 1.11 -19.08
C ASP A 168 1.75 1.90 -18.32
N HIS A 169 1.72 3.22 -18.49
CA HIS A 169 2.73 4.14 -17.99
C HIS A 169 2.13 5.53 -17.77
N LEU A 170 2.52 6.17 -16.65
CA LEU A 170 2.14 7.55 -16.34
C LEU A 170 3.38 8.34 -15.90
N ILE A 171 3.60 9.49 -16.51
CA ILE A 171 4.67 10.41 -16.12
C ILE A 171 4.05 11.58 -15.38
N LEU A 172 4.57 11.89 -14.20
CA LEU A 172 4.19 13.02 -13.37
C LEU A 172 5.37 13.97 -13.17
N GLY A 173 5.05 15.26 -13.04
CA GLY A 173 6.02 16.32 -12.86
C GLY A 173 6.69 16.78 -14.17
N SER A 174 7.27 18.00 -14.15
CA SER A 174 7.95 18.58 -15.28
C SER A 174 9.47 18.66 -15.08
N LYS A 175 9.91 19.20 -13.96
CA LYS A 175 11.32 19.31 -13.56
C LYS A 175 11.77 18.11 -12.74
N ARG A 176 10.91 17.65 -11.85
CA ARG A 176 11.10 16.49 -10.98
C ARG A 176 10.17 15.40 -11.50
N LYS A 177 10.71 14.42 -12.19
CA LYS A 177 9.92 13.39 -12.86
C LYS A 177 9.78 12.15 -12.00
N MET A 178 8.56 11.66 -11.91
CA MET A 178 8.22 10.36 -11.41
C MET A 178 7.49 9.60 -12.51
N GLU A 179 7.89 8.39 -12.75
CA GLU A 179 7.31 7.49 -13.74
C GLU A 179 6.67 6.30 -13.01
N ILE A 180 5.41 6.03 -13.29
CA ILE A 180 4.66 4.90 -12.74
C ILE A 180 4.45 3.89 -13.85
N TYR A 181 4.94 2.68 -13.67
CA TYR A 181 4.81 1.61 -14.65
C TYR A 181 3.88 0.52 -14.16
N PHE A 182 2.94 0.12 -15.01
CA PHE A 182 2.10 -1.04 -14.77
C PHE A 182 2.82 -2.30 -15.28
N ILE A 183 3.29 -3.14 -14.37
CA ILE A 183 3.96 -4.39 -14.68
C ILE A 183 3.04 -5.61 -14.54
N GLY A 184 1.97 -5.51 -13.75
CA GLY A 184 0.92 -6.52 -13.61
C GLY A 184 1.46 -7.93 -13.32
N GLU A 185 1.01 -8.90 -14.09
CA GLU A 185 1.41 -10.32 -13.96
C GLU A 185 2.92 -10.55 -14.04
N LYS A 186 3.68 -9.65 -14.69
CA LYS A 186 5.14 -9.74 -14.76
C LYS A 186 5.80 -9.61 -13.38
N SER A 187 5.10 -9.07 -12.40
CA SER A 187 5.54 -9.04 -10.99
C SER A 187 5.69 -10.43 -10.38
N ALA A 188 5.03 -11.44 -10.96
CA ALA A 188 4.84 -12.78 -10.39
C ALA A 188 4.23 -12.76 -8.98
N HIS A 189 3.41 -11.73 -8.70
CA HIS A 189 2.71 -11.52 -7.44
C HIS A 189 1.22 -11.26 -7.64
N THR A 190 0.85 -10.09 -8.15
CA THR A 190 -0.53 -9.71 -8.43
C THR A 190 -0.67 -9.21 -9.86
N ILE A 191 -1.91 -9.21 -10.38
CA ILE A 191 -2.17 -8.80 -11.77
C ILE A 191 -2.29 -7.29 -11.93
N ASP A 192 -2.35 -6.52 -10.85
CA ASP A 192 -2.54 -5.07 -10.82
C ASP A 192 -1.30 -4.27 -10.38
N TYR A 193 -0.12 -4.89 -10.37
CA TYR A 193 1.09 -4.37 -9.77
C TYR A 193 1.68 -3.16 -10.50
N LEU A 194 1.94 -2.07 -9.74
CA LEU A 194 2.64 -0.86 -10.17
C LEU A 194 4.02 -0.77 -9.53
N ILE A 195 4.96 -0.14 -10.24
CA ILE A 195 6.27 0.25 -9.70
C ILE A 195 6.51 1.73 -10.00
N TYR A 196 7.31 2.40 -9.18
CA TYR A 196 7.57 3.83 -9.26
C TYR A 196 9.04 4.08 -9.51
N TYR A 197 9.35 4.85 -10.54
CA TYR A 197 10.70 5.12 -10.97
C TYR A 197 11.01 6.61 -11.06
N PHE A 198 12.18 7.00 -10.59
CA PHE A 198 12.72 8.35 -10.64
C PHE A 198 13.98 8.34 -11.51
N PRO A 199 13.89 8.80 -12.77
CA PRO A 199 14.99 8.66 -13.73
C PRO A 199 16.28 9.38 -13.35
N GLU A 200 16.17 10.59 -12.78
CA GLU A 200 17.31 11.41 -12.40
C GLU A 200 18.03 10.84 -11.16
N GLU A 201 17.27 10.32 -10.19
CA GLU A 201 17.76 9.68 -8.99
C GLU A 201 18.20 8.23 -9.21
N GLN A 202 17.80 7.64 -10.34
CA GLN A 202 17.97 6.22 -10.63
C GLN A 202 17.38 5.36 -9.47
N LEU A 203 16.29 5.85 -8.88
CA LEU A 203 15.60 5.25 -7.76
C LEU A 203 14.35 4.52 -8.24
N LEU A 204 14.16 3.31 -7.77
CA LEU A 204 12.92 2.55 -7.94
C LEU A 204 12.31 2.28 -6.58
N PHE A 205 11.03 2.64 -6.41
CA PHE A 205 10.23 2.27 -5.24
C PHE A 205 9.21 1.20 -5.65
N GLN A 206 9.01 0.20 -4.81
CA GLN A 206 8.08 -0.92 -5.02
C GLN A 206 7.62 -1.47 -3.66
N ASP A 207 6.59 -2.29 -3.67
CA ASP A 207 5.97 -2.77 -2.43
C ASP A 207 6.78 -3.89 -1.75
N ASP A 208 6.67 -5.14 -2.25
CA ASP A 208 7.14 -6.34 -1.56
C ASP A 208 7.74 -7.42 -2.48
N LEU A 209 8.29 -7.03 -3.64
CA LEU A 209 8.84 -7.98 -4.60
C LEU A 209 10.22 -8.50 -4.23
N CYS A 210 10.98 -7.80 -3.37
CA CYS A 210 12.38 -8.12 -3.10
C CYS A 210 12.62 -8.53 -1.66
N TRP A 211 13.18 -9.72 -1.48
CA TRP A 211 13.49 -10.31 -0.18
C TRP A 211 15.01 -10.52 -0.02
N ILE A 212 15.77 -9.43 -0.13
CA ILE A 212 17.24 -9.46 0.02
C ILE A 212 17.58 -9.50 1.52
N PRO A 213 18.33 -10.51 2.00
CA PRO A 213 18.68 -10.61 3.42
C PRO A 213 19.42 -9.37 3.94
N LYS A 214 19.06 -8.91 5.13
CA LYS A 214 19.74 -7.79 5.81
C LYS A 214 21.15 -8.18 6.23
N ASN A 215 21.31 -9.45 6.63
CA ASN A 215 22.58 -10.05 7.07
C ASN A 215 22.80 -11.39 6.35
N GLY A 216 24.05 -11.77 6.16
CA GLY A 216 24.43 -13.02 5.47
C GLY A 216 24.49 -12.90 3.95
N ASP A 217 24.57 -14.06 3.30
CA ASP A 217 24.70 -14.13 1.86
C ASP A 217 23.37 -13.85 1.15
N ILE A 218 23.47 -13.26 -0.04
CA ILE A 218 22.32 -13.08 -0.92
C ILE A 218 21.87 -14.46 -1.40
N THR A 219 20.58 -14.74 -1.28
CA THR A 219 19.99 -16.00 -1.71
C THR A 219 19.51 -15.94 -3.15
N LYS A 220 19.25 -17.11 -3.77
CA LYS A 220 18.67 -17.24 -5.10
C LYS A 220 17.35 -16.46 -5.19
N ALA A 221 17.17 -15.76 -6.30
CA ALA A 221 15.97 -14.94 -6.54
C ALA A 221 14.68 -15.77 -6.50
N SER A 222 13.68 -15.25 -5.80
CA SER A 222 12.30 -15.74 -5.90
C SER A 222 11.67 -15.37 -7.25
N ALA A 223 10.51 -15.95 -7.57
CA ALA A 223 9.76 -15.58 -8.77
C ALA A 223 9.43 -14.07 -8.83
N ARG A 224 9.09 -13.46 -7.69
CA ARG A 224 8.82 -12.00 -7.58
C ARG A 224 10.07 -11.17 -7.89
N GLN A 225 11.22 -11.53 -7.31
CA GLN A 225 12.49 -10.85 -7.59
C GLN A 225 12.89 -10.96 -9.06
N LEU A 226 12.71 -12.15 -9.67
CA LEU A 226 12.96 -12.36 -11.08
C LEU A 226 11.99 -11.55 -11.96
N GLY A 227 10.72 -11.48 -11.57
CA GLY A 227 9.69 -10.66 -12.25
C GLY A 227 10.07 -9.18 -12.25
N LEU A 228 10.45 -8.62 -11.09
CA LEU A 228 10.93 -7.24 -11.00
C LEU A 228 12.19 -7.00 -11.83
N TYR A 229 13.18 -7.88 -11.74
CA TYR A 229 14.41 -7.78 -12.51
C TYR A 229 14.12 -7.73 -14.02
N ASN A 230 13.32 -8.68 -14.52
CA ASN A 230 12.95 -8.74 -15.92
C ASN A 230 12.15 -7.51 -16.37
N SER A 231 11.28 -6.98 -15.53
CA SER A 231 10.53 -5.75 -15.80
C SER A 231 11.46 -4.54 -15.92
N ILE A 232 12.42 -4.37 -15.00
CA ILE A 232 13.44 -3.32 -15.06
C ILE A 232 14.26 -3.42 -16.36
N LYS A 233 14.69 -4.61 -16.76
CA LYS A 233 15.45 -4.83 -18.01
C LYS A 233 14.60 -4.58 -19.25
N THR A 234 13.36 -5.08 -19.30
CA THR A 234 12.44 -4.90 -20.44
C THR A 234 12.07 -3.43 -20.64
N LEU A 235 11.84 -2.69 -19.57
CA LEU A 235 11.53 -1.26 -19.58
C LEU A 235 12.81 -0.40 -19.77
N ASN A 236 13.99 -1.01 -19.80
CA ASN A 236 15.27 -0.34 -19.93
C ASN A 236 15.53 0.74 -18.86
N LEU A 237 15.08 0.49 -17.61
CA LEU A 237 15.25 1.43 -16.51
C LEU A 237 16.68 1.38 -15.97
N LYS A 238 17.27 2.55 -15.76
CA LYS A 238 18.62 2.68 -15.18
C LYS A 238 18.51 2.79 -13.66
N VAL A 239 18.28 1.67 -12.99
CA VAL A 239 18.10 1.63 -11.54
C VAL A 239 19.44 1.46 -10.83
N LYS A 240 19.70 2.33 -9.85
CA LYS A 240 20.84 2.23 -8.94
C LYS A 240 20.40 1.77 -7.54
N THR A 241 19.29 2.31 -7.05
CA THR A 241 18.76 2.04 -5.71
C THR A 241 17.34 1.53 -5.82
N ILE A 242 17.02 0.48 -5.07
CA ILE A 242 15.65 -0.01 -4.87
C ILE A 242 15.27 0.25 -3.41
N ILE A 243 14.06 0.79 -3.23
CA ILE A 243 13.41 0.94 -1.93
C ILE A 243 12.10 0.17 -1.98
N GLN A 244 11.78 -0.54 -0.90
CA GLN A 244 10.51 -1.24 -0.79
C GLN A 244 9.66 -0.71 0.37
N SER A 245 8.33 -0.84 0.20
CA SER A 245 7.36 -0.39 1.18
C SER A 245 7.30 -1.35 2.37
N TRP A 246 7.21 -2.64 2.14
CA TRP A 246 7.03 -3.66 3.17
C TRP A 246 7.90 -4.89 2.93
N PRO A 247 8.44 -5.53 3.97
CA PRO A 247 8.52 -5.05 5.35
C PRO A 247 9.69 -4.08 5.56
N ILE A 248 9.66 -3.27 6.63
CA ILE A 248 10.78 -2.39 6.98
C ILE A 248 11.72 -2.97 8.05
N GLU A 249 11.21 -3.77 9.00
CA GLU A 249 12.01 -4.34 10.09
C GLU A 249 11.76 -5.82 10.36
N SER A 250 10.52 -6.32 10.23
CA SER A 250 10.08 -7.60 10.78
C SER A 250 10.76 -8.83 10.18
N HIS A 251 11.11 -8.84 8.90
CA HIS A 251 11.54 -10.03 8.17
C HIS A 251 13.06 -10.11 7.95
N LYS A 252 13.84 -9.26 8.60
CA LYS A 252 15.32 -9.22 8.47
C LYS A 252 15.80 -9.09 7.01
N VAL A 253 15.03 -8.39 6.19
CA VAL A 253 15.35 -8.06 4.81
C VAL A 253 15.76 -6.60 4.68
N LYS A 254 16.46 -6.26 3.60
CA LYS A 254 16.83 -4.87 3.30
C LYS A 254 15.62 -4.15 2.72
N THR A 255 15.32 -2.96 3.24
CA THR A 255 14.30 -2.07 2.66
C THR A 255 14.87 -1.08 1.67
N VAL A 256 16.16 -0.78 1.78
CA VAL A 256 16.93 0.06 0.86
C VAL A 256 18.17 -0.71 0.45
N PHE A 257 18.35 -0.96 -0.83
CA PHE A 257 19.47 -1.75 -1.34
C PHE A 257 19.83 -1.38 -2.78
N PRO A 258 21.10 -1.59 -3.18
CA PRO A 258 21.52 -1.35 -4.55
C PRO A 258 20.92 -2.39 -5.50
N PHE A 259 20.62 -1.98 -6.74
CA PHE A 259 20.13 -2.88 -7.79
C PHE A 259 21.03 -4.09 -8.00
N THR A 260 22.34 -3.94 -7.78
CA THR A 260 23.30 -5.04 -7.87
C THR A 260 23.03 -6.20 -6.91
N ASP A 261 22.33 -5.98 -5.80
CA ASP A 261 21.94 -7.06 -4.89
C ASP A 261 20.83 -7.92 -5.51
N LEU A 262 19.87 -7.29 -6.20
CA LEU A 262 18.87 -8.01 -6.98
C LEU A 262 19.55 -8.77 -8.16
N GLU A 263 20.48 -8.14 -8.88
CA GLU A 263 21.23 -8.81 -9.97
C GLU A 263 21.98 -10.05 -9.45
N LYS A 264 22.67 -9.93 -8.32
CA LYS A 264 23.37 -11.07 -7.70
C LYS A 264 22.40 -12.20 -7.37
N SER A 265 21.22 -11.91 -6.81
CA SER A 265 20.23 -12.93 -6.47
C SER A 265 19.74 -13.71 -7.70
N VAL A 266 19.60 -13.03 -8.84
CA VAL A 266 19.18 -13.63 -10.12
C VAL A 266 20.28 -14.51 -10.74
N LEU A 267 21.55 -14.17 -10.53
CA LEU A 267 22.68 -14.91 -11.07
C LEU A 267 23.05 -16.17 -10.28
N ILE A 268 22.47 -16.39 -9.11
CA ILE A 268 22.67 -17.62 -8.34
C ILE A 268 21.91 -18.77 -8.99
N ASN A 269 22.63 -19.79 -9.43
CA ASN A 269 22.10 -20.99 -10.08
C ASN A 269 21.38 -21.96 -9.13
#